data_846134242a4ef7d2efb765f2cb5bd462
#
_entry.id   846134242a4ef7d2efb765f2cb5bd462
#
_cell.length_a   1.000
_cell.length_b   1.000
_cell.length_c   1.000
_cell.angle_alpha   90.00
_cell.angle_beta   90.00
_cell.angle_gamma   90.00
#
_symmetry.space_group_name_H-M   'P 1'
#
loop_
_entity.id
_entity.type
_entity.pdbx_description
1 polymer ?
#
loop_
_entity_poly.entity_id
_entity_poly.type
_entity_poly.pdbx_seq_one_letter_code
_entity_poly.pdbx_strand_id
1 'polypeptide(L)'
;MTDLPTLVADLPLFGRHFWDGAFHFTRIGSGALGGKASGLSFAKDLLAREIDAAAFPGFDIDVPTMAVIATDCFDQFIARNHLGELPFDEMPDDRIGLAFEQADLPTELLGDLRALITQVKTPLAVRSSSLLEDALNRPFAGVYATKMIPNNQFDVDTRFRLLAEAIKFVYASTYFREARDYIKTTGRDPSEEKMGVIIQEVVGRRHGDRFYPDVSGVARSYNFYPTGPARPEEGVTSLALGLGKTIVDGGVSWTFSPAYPKNPPPFGSVQELLRGTQTEFWAVNMGKPPAYDPVSETEYMVTAGLKEAGADDVLRYLASTFDPVRDRVIPGVGANGARILNFAPLLVLEQFPINDLIKALLKAAENALGANVEIEFAITIHADRGQPPRARLGFLQVRPMVVSEDVVEVSAADLCDPRVVLASDMVMGNGIADDIQDIVFVRPENFSPMQTPLIAQHLESINRQLSDQHRPFLLIGFGRWGSSHPSLGIPVVWSQISGARAIVEATLPEMNVELSQGSHFFHNLSSFRTCYFMVRHDGPFAIDWDWLNLQPIVQETNLVRHVRPAGMLTVRVDGRSRRGVVLAAGATHTIKKEP
;
A
#
# COMPACT_ATOMS: atom_id res chain seq x y z
N MET A 1 -1.22 24.61 10.56
CA MET A 1 -2.31 23.70 10.95
C MET A 1 -3.42 23.90 9.94
N THR A 2 -3.35 23.18 8.85
CA THR A 2 -4.47 23.06 7.91
C THR A 2 -5.01 21.65 8.07
N ASP A 3 -5.98 21.50 8.99
CA ASP A 3 -6.88 20.36 8.95
C ASP A 3 -7.47 20.28 7.53
N LEU A 4 -7.69 19.05 7.04
CA LEU A 4 -8.52 18.85 5.85
C LEU A 4 -9.68 19.84 5.97
N PRO A 5 -9.87 20.73 4.99
CA PRO A 5 -10.89 21.76 5.13
C PRO A 5 -12.18 21.08 5.58
N THR A 6 -12.86 21.68 6.54
CA THR A 6 -14.14 21.23 7.12
C THR A 6 -15.28 21.24 6.06
N LEU A 7 -14.97 20.74 4.89
CA LEU A 7 -15.84 20.44 3.76
C LEU A 7 -16.32 18.99 3.84
N VAL A 8 -16.67 18.54 5.05
CA VAL A 8 -17.52 17.36 5.14
C VAL A 8 -18.89 17.85 4.72
N ALA A 9 -19.16 17.79 3.42
CA ALA A 9 -20.52 17.91 2.94
C ALA A 9 -21.38 16.97 3.76
N ASP A 10 -22.48 17.47 4.32
CA ASP A 10 -23.43 16.66 5.08
C ASP A 10 -23.93 15.55 4.15
N LEU A 11 -23.34 14.36 4.25
CA LEU A 11 -23.77 13.23 3.44
C LEU A 11 -25.24 12.96 3.74
N PRO A 12 -26.07 12.77 2.72
CA PRO A 12 -27.48 12.45 2.93
C PRO A 12 -27.61 11.16 3.73
N LEU A 13 -28.57 11.12 4.62
CA LEU A 13 -28.91 9.91 5.35
C LEU A 13 -29.33 8.81 4.37
N PHE A 14 -28.93 7.58 4.69
CA PHE A 14 -29.32 6.42 3.93
C PHE A 14 -30.85 6.30 3.85
N GLY A 15 -31.35 6.13 2.65
CA GLY A 15 -32.78 5.92 2.38
C GLY A 15 -33.03 4.60 1.68
N ARG A 16 -34.21 4.01 1.87
CA ARG A 16 -34.55 2.69 1.29
C ARG A 16 -34.53 2.63 -0.24
N HIS A 17 -34.52 3.79 -0.91
CA HIS A 17 -34.41 3.93 -2.37
C HIS A 17 -33.02 4.44 -2.79
N PHE A 18 -32.02 4.17 -2.00
CA PHE A 18 -30.63 4.58 -2.19
C PHE A 18 -30.07 4.28 -3.58
N TRP A 19 -30.35 3.10 -4.13
CA TRP A 19 -29.78 2.65 -5.41
C TRP A 19 -30.49 3.22 -6.64
N ASP A 20 -31.76 3.57 -6.51
CA ASP A 20 -32.57 4.14 -7.59
C ASP A 20 -32.49 5.67 -7.67
N GLY A 21 -31.81 6.31 -6.72
CA GLY A 21 -31.75 7.76 -6.57
C GLY A 21 -30.47 8.40 -7.12
N ALA A 22 -30.46 9.73 -7.15
CA ALA A 22 -29.29 10.53 -7.51
C ALA A 22 -28.14 10.48 -6.46
N PHE A 23 -28.34 9.77 -5.34
CA PHE A 23 -27.41 9.75 -4.22
C PHE A 23 -26.66 8.43 -4.16
N HIS A 24 -25.51 8.38 -4.82
CA HIS A 24 -24.60 7.22 -4.77
C HIS A 24 -23.66 7.22 -3.54
N PHE A 25 -23.83 8.18 -2.64
CA PHE A 25 -22.97 8.38 -1.47
C PHE A 25 -23.85 8.80 -0.29
N THR A 26 -24.02 7.92 0.72
CA THR A 26 -24.93 8.12 1.85
C THR A 26 -24.28 7.70 3.16
N ARG A 27 -24.85 8.17 4.30
CA ARG A 27 -24.42 7.77 5.64
C ARG A 27 -25.52 7.05 6.41
N ILE A 28 -25.11 6.09 7.24
CA ILE A 28 -25.93 5.42 8.25
C ILE A 28 -25.40 5.86 9.62
N GLY A 29 -26.26 6.38 10.48
CA GLY A 29 -25.86 6.96 11.76
C GLY A 29 -25.60 8.47 11.69
N SER A 30 -25.15 9.04 12.80
CA SER A 30 -25.02 10.50 13.03
C SER A 30 -23.62 10.93 13.46
N GLY A 31 -22.74 9.98 13.77
CA GLY A 31 -21.36 10.24 14.20
C GLY A 31 -20.44 10.70 13.10
N ALA A 32 -19.15 10.75 13.36
CA ALA A 32 -18.11 11.04 12.37
C ALA A 32 -18.00 9.93 11.32
N LEU A 33 -17.54 10.28 10.13
CA LEU A 33 -17.41 9.34 9.02
C LEU A 33 -16.03 8.66 8.96
N GLY A 34 -15.04 9.23 9.67
CA GLY A 34 -13.64 8.82 9.58
C GLY A 34 -12.88 9.40 8.38
N GLY A 35 -11.57 9.22 8.37
CA GLY A 35 -10.67 9.89 7.42
C GLY A 35 -10.86 9.45 5.97
N LYS A 36 -10.89 8.13 5.71
CA LYS A 36 -11.08 7.63 4.33
C LYS A 36 -12.41 8.06 3.71
N ALA A 37 -13.52 7.98 4.47
CA ALA A 37 -14.81 8.39 3.96
C ALA A 37 -14.86 9.89 3.67
N SER A 38 -14.25 10.71 4.53
CA SER A 38 -14.09 12.15 4.31
C SER A 38 -13.27 12.45 3.07
N GLY A 39 -12.16 11.73 2.87
CA GLY A 39 -11.33 11.83 1.66
C GLY A 39 -12.09 11.47 0.38
N LEU A 40 -12.95 10.44 0.41
CA LEU A 40 -13.76 10.04 -0.73
C LEU A 40 -14.91 11.03 -1.02
N SER A 41 -15.49 11.64 0.02
CA SER A 41 -16.46 12.74 -0.15
C SER A 41 -15.81 13.94 -0.83
N PHE A 42 -14.62 14.32 -0.36
CA PHE A 42 -13.81 15.35 -0.99
C PHE A 42 -13.47 15.02 -2.45
N ALA A 43 -13.06 13.78 -2.74
CA ALA A 43 -12.75 13.34 -4.09
C ALA A 43 -13.94 13.45 -5.04
N LYS A 44 -15.16 13.11 -4.58
CA LYS A 44 -16.38 13.25 -5.36
C LYS A 44 -16.63 14.72 -5.77
N ASP A 45 -16.50 15.64 -4.81
CA ASP A 45 -16.67 17.07 -5.08
C ASP A 45 -15.58 17.62 -5.99
N LEU A 46 -14.33 17.13 -5.82
CA LEU A 46 -13.19 17.47 -6.66
C LEU A 46 -13.43 17.06 -8.11
N LEU A 47 -13.84 15.81 -8.35
CA LEU A 47 -14.13 15.31 -9.69
C LEU A 47 -15.21 16.13 -10.38
N ALA A 48 -16.27 16.51 -9.66
CA ALA A 48 -17.37 17.28 -10.22
C ALA A 48 -16.98 18.72 -10.58
N ARG A 49 -15.99 19.32 -9.89
CA ARG A 49 -15.59 20.73 -10.09
C ARG A 49 -14.41 20.91 -11.02
N GLU A 50 -13.42 20.03 -10.93
CA GLU A 50 -12.09 20.25 -11.53
C GLU A 50 -11.82 19.34 -12.73
N ILE A 51 -12.59 18.26 -12.92
CA ILE A 51 -12.35 17.32 -14.01
C ILE A 51 -13.43 17.49 -15.10
N ASP A 52 -13.02 18.04 -16.24
CA ASP A 52 -13.88 18.05 -17.41
C ASP A 52 -13.88 16.67 -18.08
N ALA A 53 -14.97 15.92 -17.90
CA ALA A 53 -15.13 14.59 -18.49
C ALA A 53 -15.04 14.61 -20.04
N ALA A 54 -15.37 15.74 -20.69
CA ALA A 54 -15.28 15.87 -22.14
C ALA A 54 -13.82 15.88 -22.65
N ALA A 55 -12.86 16.24 -21.79
CA ALA A 55 -11.43 16.17 -22.10
C ALA A 55 -10.88 14.74 -22.18
N PHE A 56 -11.62 13.74 -21.66
CA PHE A 56 -11.21 12.34 -21.61
C PHE A 56 -12.23 11.44 -22.32
N PRO A 57 -12.31 11.52 -23.65
CA PRO A 57 -13.29 10.76 -24.41
C PRO A 57 -13.10 9.25 -24.20
N GLY A 58 -14.21 8.55 -23.97
CA GLY A 58 -14.23 7.13 -23.70
C GLY A 58 -14.03 6.74 -22.23
N PHE A 59 -13.81 7.70 -21.31
CA PHE A 59 -13.81 7.46 -19.88
C PHE A 59 -15.10 7.93 -19.20
N ASP A 60 -15.65 7.06 -18.35
CA ASP A 60 -16.60 7.40 -17.30
C ASP A 60 -15.80 7.49 -15.98
N ILE A 61 -15.83 8.64 -15.31
CA ILE A 61 -15.00 8.92 -14.12
C ILE A 61 -15.93 9.16 -12.95
N ASP A 62 -15.84 8.31 -11.92
CA ASP A 62 -16.70 8.43 -10.75
C ASP A 62 -15.99 8.00 -9.45
N VAL A 63 -16.63 8.27 -8.31
CA VAL A 63 -16.37 7.56 -7.04
C VAL A 63 -17.39 6.44 -6.95
N PRO A 64 -16.97 5.17 -6.79
CA PRO A 64 -17.91 4.06 -6.72
C PRO A 64 -18.96 4.24 -5.63
N THR A 65 -20.18 3.78 -5.91
CA THR A 65 -21.31 3.89 -4.99
C THR A 65 -21.00 3.31 -3.62
N MET A 66 -21.35 4.04 -2.56
CA MET A 66 -21.06 3.61 -1.19
C MET A 66 -22.06 4.09 -0.15
N ALA A 67 -22.14 3.35 0.95
CA ALA A 67 -22.75 3.77 2.20
C ALA A 67 -21.70 3.76 3.31
N VAL A 68 -21.72 4.78 4.17
CA VAL A 68 -20.77 4.90 5.29
C VAL A 68 -21.51 4.73 6.60
N ILE A 69 -21.12 3.76 7.41
CA ILE A 69 -21.57 3.60 8.78
C ILE A 69 -20.74 4.54 9.65
N ALA A 70 -21.39 5.47 10.34
CA ALA A 70 -20.73 6.46 11.17
C ALA A 70 -20.26 5.87 12.51
N THR A 71 -19.35 6.56 13.19
CA THR A 71 -18.66 6.09 14.41
C THR A 71 -19.58 5.91 15.61
N ASP A 72 -20.73 6.58 15.69
CA ASP A 72 -21.73 6.37 16.73
C ASP A 72 -22.30 4.94 16.74
N CYS A 73 -22.40 4.31 15.56
CA CYS A 73 -22.81 2.91 15.44
C CYS A 73 -21.77 1.95 16.02
N PHE A 74 -20.49 2.28 15.88
CA PHE A 74 -19.39 1.53 16.52
C PHE A 74 -19.47 1.63 18.05
N ASP A 75 -19.64 2.84 18.58
CA ASP A 75 -19.79 3.06 20.03
C ASP A 75 -20.96 2.25 20.59
N GLN A 76 -22.11 2.26 19.90
CA GLN A 76 -23.28 1.48 20.29
C GLN A 76 -23.02 -0.03 20.23
N PHE A 77 -22.30 -0.50 19.20
CA PHE A 77 -21.92 -1.91 19.06
C PHE A 77 -21.02 -2.38 20.20
N ILE A 78 -19.99 -1.63 20.55
CA ILE A 78 -19.08 -1.93 21.65
C ILE A 78 -19.81 -1.94 23.00
N ALA A 79 -20.63 -0.90 23.27
CA ALA A 79 -21.34 -0.77 24.53
C ALA A 79 -22.41 -1.86 24.71
N ARG A 80 -23.20 -2.15 23.66
CA ARG A 80 -24.28 -3.17 23.72
C ARG A 80 -23.77 -4.55 24.07
N ASN A 81 -22.58 -4.90 23.58
CA ASN A 81 -22.00 -6.24 23.73
C ASN A 81 -20.93 -6.31 24.82
N HIS A 82 -20.74 -5.24 25.61
CA HIS A 82 -19.71 -5.16 26.65
C HIS A 82 -18.30 -5.49 26.15
N LEU A 83 -18.01 -5.25 24.85
CA LEU A 83 -16.72 -5.59 24.24
C LEU A 83 -15.57 -4.76 24.83
N GLY A 84 -15.82 -3.53 25.27
CA GLY A 84 -14.80 -2.68 25.90
C GLY A 84 -14.25 -3.22 27.23
N GLU A 85 -14.88 -4.23 27.83
CA GLU A 85 -14.44 -4.87 29.08
C GLU A 85 -13.48 -6.04 28.84
N LEU A 86 -13.24 -6.41 27.56
CA LEU A 86 -12.36 -7.52 27.20
C LEU A 86 -10.87 -7.16 27.39
N PRO A 87 -10.05 -8.12 27.88
CA PRO A 87 -8.62 -7.91 28.07
C PRO A 87 -7.85 -8.03 26.73
N PHE A 88 -8.07 -7.12 25.83
CA PHE A 88 -7.50 -7.18 24.46
C PHE A 88 -5.98 -7.34 24.42
N ASP A 89 -5.24 -6.79 25.40
CA ASP A 89 -3.77 -6.92 25.45
C ASP A 89 -3.30 -8.37 25.65
N GLU A 90 -4.14 -9.22 26.25
CA GLU A 90 -3.86 -10.63 26.51
C GLU A 90 -4.49 -11.58 25.48
N MET A 91 -5.36 -11.05 24.60
CA MET A 91 -6.09 -11.86 23.64
C MET A 91 -5.37 -11.91 22.28
N PRO A 92 -5.22 -13.10 21.66
CA PRO A 92 -4.80 -13.21 20.28
C PRO A 92 -5.92 -12.77 19.31
N ASP A 93 -5.53 -12.34 18.10
CA ASP A 93 -6.44 -11.70 17.12
C ASP A 93 -7.59 -12.61 16.69
N ASP A 94 -7.39 -13.93 16.61
CA ASP A 94 -8.45 -14.91 16.32
C ASP A 94 -9.54 -14.94 17.40
N ARG A 95 -9.17 -14.79 18.67
CA ARG A 95 -10.11 -14.70 19.78
C ARG A 95 -10.86 -13.37 19.79
N ILE A 96 -10.18 -12.27 19.47
CA ILE A 96 -10.81 -10.95 19.29
C ILE A 96 -11.83 -11.04 18.15
N GLY A 97 -11.41 -11.54 16.98
CA GLY A 97 -12.28 -11.71 15.83
C GLY A 97 -13.54 -12.53 16.15
N LEU A 98 -13.37 -13.67 16.85
CA LEU A 98 -14.49 -14.52 17.25
C LEU A 98 -15.45 -13.81 18.22
N ALA A 99 -14.93 -13.04 19.20
CA ALA A 99 -15.78 -12.28 20.14
C ALA A 99 -16.63 -11.24 19.41
N PHE A 100 -16.05 -10.54 18.44
CA PHE A 100 -16.78 -9.58 17.60
C PHE A 100 -17.78 -10.25 16.67
N GLU A 101 -17.44 -11.39 16.10
CA GLU A 101 -18.33 -12.15 15.23
C GLU A 101 -19.60 -12.61 15.98
N GLN A 102 -19.46 -13.05 17.21
CA GLN A 102 -20.57 -13.48 18.05
C GLN A 102 -21.42 -12.32 18.59
N ALA A 103 -20.92 -11.10 18.55
CA ALA A 103 -21.61 -9.92 19.04
C ALA A 103 -22.77 -9.49 18.13
N ASP A 104 -23.80 -8.86 18.68
CA ASP A 104 -24.99 -8.39 17.97
C ASP A 104 -24.81 -6.96 17.44
N LEU A 105 -25.03 -6.74 16.15
CA LEU A 105 -25.11 -5.41 15.60
C LEU A 105 -26.28 -4.61 16.20
N PRO A 106 -26.15 -3.27 16.35
CA PRO A 106 -27.26 -2.41 16.76
C PRO A 106 -28.50 -2.61 15.88
N THR A 107 -29.68 -2.67 16.51
CA THR A 107 -30.95 -2.93 15.81
C THR A 107 -31.27 -1.87 14.75
N GLU A 108 -30.80 -0.66 14.97
CA GLU A 108 -30.94 0.49 14.07
C GLU A 108 -30.23 0.25 12.73
N LEU A 109 -29.09 -0.45 12.74
CA LEU A 109 -28.34 -0.81 11.54
C LEU A 109 -29.00 -1.91 10.70
N LEU A 110 -29.68 -2.87 11.35
CA LEU A 110 -30.15 -4.08 10.68
C LEU A 110 -31.10 -3.78 9.52
N GLY A 111 -32.01 -2.82 9.72
CA GLY A 111 -32.99 -2.42 8.70
C GLY A 111 -32.35 -1.81 7.47
N ASP A 112 -31.40 -0.91 7.68
CA ASP A 112 -30.71 -0.18 6.60
C ASP A 112 -29.74 -1.10 5.85
N LEU A 113 -28.97 -1.92 6.54
CA LEU A 113 -28.09 -2.92 5.94
C LEU A 113 -28.88 -3.95 5.12
N ARG A 114 -30.05 -4.38 5.61
CA ARG A 114 -30.92 -5.30 4.86
C ARG A 114 -31.50 -4.65 3.61
N ALA A 115 -31.87 -3.38 3.69
CA ALA A 115 -32.35 -2.62 2.53
C ALA A 115 -31.22 -2.45 1.49
N LEU A 116 -30.00 -2.11 1.93
CA LEU A 116 -28.82 -1.99 1.09
C LEU A 116 -28.54 -3.31 0.36
N ILE A 117 -28.38 -4.41 1.08
CA ILE A 117 -28.00 -5.69 0.49
C ILE A 117 -29.07 -6.29 -0.40
N THR A 118 -30.33 -5.88 -0.24
CA THR A 118 -31.43 -6.31 -1.11
C THR A 118 -31.29 -5.68 -2.49
N GLN A 119 -30.88 -4.42 -2.55
CA GLN A 119 -30.76 -3.65 -3.79
C GLN A 119 -29.42 -3.92 -4.50
N VAL A 120 -28.30 -3.98 -3.75
CA VAL A 120 -26.95 -4.17 -4.29
C VAL A 120 -26.67 -5.65 -4.50
N LYS A 121 -26.23 -6.02 -5.71
CA LYS A 121 -25.87 -7.40 -6.09
C LYS A 121 -24.45 -7.54 -6.62
N THR A 122 -23.72 -6.44 -6.68
CA THR A 122 -22.30 -6.42 -7.04
C THR A 122 -21.45 -6.78 -5.83
N PRO A 123 -20.23 -7.29 -6.01
CA PRO A 123 -19.28 -7.46 -4.91
C PRO A 123 -19.06 -6.17 -4.14
N LEU A 124 -18.86 -6.29 -2.83
CA LEU A 124 -18.69 -5.16 -1.92
C LEU A 124 -17.33 -5.23 -1.24
N ALA A 125 -16.69 -4.07 -1.11
CA ALA A 125 -15.56 -3.84 -0.24
C ALA A 125 -16.06 -3.19 1.06
N VAL A 126 -15.87 -3.85 2.19
CA VAL A 126 -16.14 -3.33 3.53
C VAL A 126 -14.81 -2.86 4.10
N ARG A 127 -14.65 -1.52 4.21
CA ARG A 127 -13.36 -0.87 4.49
C ARG A 127 -13.44 -0.09 5.80
N SER A 128 -12.34 -0.08 6.52
CA SER A 128 -12.17 0.81 7.68
C SER A 128 -12.19 2.29 7.27
N SER A 129 -12.71 3.12 8.15
CA SER A 129 -12.64 4.58 8.07
C SER A 129 -12.57 5.12 9.50
N SER A 130 -11.42 4.96 10.14
CA SER A 130 -11.22 5.43 11.50
C SER A 130 -10.97 6.95 11.56
N LEU A 131 -11.05 7.52 12.76
CA LEU A 131 -10.75 8.94 12.96
C LEU A 131 -9.28 9.27 12.74
N LEU A 132 -8.39 8.28 12.87
CA LEU A 132 -6.95 8.46 12.70
C LEU A 132 -6.48 8.19 11.27
N GLU A 133 -7.26 7.48 10.46
CA GLU A 133 -6.90 7.21 9.07
C GLU A 133 -6.89 8.49 8.23
N ASP A 134 -5.89 8.58 7.34
CA ASP A 134 -5.68 9.70 6.42
C ASP A 134 -5.53 11.08 7.09
N ALA A 135 -5.19 11.12 8.40
CA ALA A 135 -4.86 12.36 9.09
C ALA A 135 -3.50 12.90 8.61
N LEU A 136 -3.45 14.20 8.26
CA LEU A 136 -2.28 14.88 7.66
C LEU A 136 -0.96 14.70 8.43
N ASN A 137 -1.03 14.58 9.76
CA ASN A 137 0.18 14.61 10.59
C ASN A 137 0.58 13.23 11.16
N ARG A 138 -0.25 12.19 11.02
CA ARG A 138 -0.01 10.85 11.56
C ARG A 138 -0.84 9.84 10.77
N PRO A 139 -0.37 9.41 9.62
CA PRO A 139 -1.14 8.52 8.78
C PRO A 139 -1.20 7.11 9.36
N PHE A 140 -2.42 6.62 9.43
CA PHE A 140 -2.77 5.25 9.73
C PHE A 140 -3.06 4.52 8.41
N ALA A 141 -2.03 4.14 7.67
CA ALA A 141 -2.22 3.44 6.41
C ALA A 141 -1.98 1.95 6.56
N GLY A 142 -2.95 1.13 6.13
CA GLY A 142 -2.83 -0.33 6.11
C GLY A 142 -2.84 -1.02 7.48
N VAL A 143 -3.26 -0.32 8.54
CA VAL A 143 -3.30 -0.86 9.91
C VAL A 143 -4.63 -1.57 10.17
N TYR A 144 -5.73 -1.06 9.61
CA TYR A 144 -7.05 -1.64 9.77
C TYR A 144 -7.48 -2.44 8.55
N ALA A 145 -8.29 -3.46 8.79
CA ALA A 145 -8.67 -4.42 7.78
C ALA A 145 -9.68 -3.89 6.75
N THR A 146 -9.61 -4.49 5.57
CA THR A 146 -10.62 -4.39 4.52
C THR A 146 -11.10 -5.79 4.17
N LYS A 147 -12.40 -6.05 4.13
CA LYS A 147 -12.95 -7.33 3.71
C LYS A 147 -13.78 -7.18 2.44
N MET A 148 -13.41 -7.91 1.39
CA MET A 148 -14.22 -7.99 0.18
C MET A 148 -15.16 -9.17 0.26
N ILE A 149 -16.42 -8.98 -0.13
CA ILE A 149 -17.44 -10.06 -0.17
C ILE A 149 -18.04 -10.17 -1.58
N PRO A 150 -18.30 -11.38 -2.06
CA PRO A 150 -18.81 -11.61 -3.41
C PRO A 150 -20.26 -11.14 -3.61
N ASN A 151 -21.06 -11.11 -2.56
CA ASN A 151 -22.46 -10.65 -2.56
C ASN A 151 -23.32 -11.27 -3.69
N ASN A 152 -23.01 -12.50 -4.09
CA ASN A 152 -23.63 -13.19 -5.24
C ASN A 152 -24.52 -14.38 -4.84
N GLN A 153 -24.75 -14.60 -3.54
CA GLN A 153 -25.62 -15.66 -3.04
C GLN A 153 -27.07 -15.38 -3.45
N PHE A 154 -27.83 -16.44 -3.70
CA PHE A 154 -29.20 -16.34 -4.17
C PHE A 154 -30.12 -15.69 -3.13
N ASP A 155 -30.00 -16.10 -1.87
CA ASP A 155 -30.85 -15.59 -0.78
C ASP A 155 -30.27 -14.33 -0.12
N VAL A 156 -31.16 -13.43 0.25
CA VAL A 156 -30.81 -12.15 0.89
C VAL A 156 -30.25 -12.34 2.29
N ASP A 157 -30.71 -13.38 3.00
CA ASP A 157 -30.30 -13.61 4.39
C ASP A 157 -28.83 -14.04 4.47
N THR A 158 -28.38 -14.91 3.56
CA THR A 158 -26.95 -15.26 3.45
C THR A 158 -26.10 -14.04 3.07
N ARG A 159 -26.54 -13.22 2.11
CA ARG A 159 -25.82 -12.00 1.74
C ARG A 159 -25.73 -11.00 2.90
N PHE A 160 -26.84 -10.83 3.63
CA PHE A 160 -26.91 -9.98 4.81
C PHE A 160 -25.97 -10.47 5.91
N ARG A 161 -25.95 -11.80 6.19
CA ARG A 161 -25.04 -12.40 7.17
C ARG A 161 -23.58 -12.11 6.82
N LEU A 162 -23.17 -12.35 5.57
CA LEU A 162 -21.80 -12.08 5.10
C LEU A 162 -21.41 -10.59 5.22
N LEU A 163 -22.35 -9.69 4.93
CA LEU A 163 -22.11 -8.25 5.11
C LEU A 163 -21.93 -7.90 6.60
N ALA A 164 -22.78 -8.46 7.48
CA ALA A 164 -22.69 -8.25 8.92
C ALA A 164 -21.36 -8.79 9.48
N GLU A 165 -20.94 -9.99 9.07
CA GLU A 165 -19.65 -10.59 9.44
C GLU A 165 -18.47 -9.70 8.98
N ALA A 166 -18.52 -9.18 7.74
CA ALA A 166 -17.48 -8.28 7.24
C ALA A 166 -17.41 -6.96 8.03
N ILE A 167 -18.54 -6.37 8.42
CA ILE A 167 -18.57 -5.17 9.26
C ILE A 167 -17.96 -5.45 10.63
N LYS A 168 -18.35 -6.56 11.27
CA LYS A 168 -17.82 -6.98 12.57
C LYS A 168 -16.32 -7.25 12.52
N PHE A 169 -15.83 -7.84 11.44
CA PHE A 169 -14.40 -8.04 11.20
C PHE A 169 -13.64 -6.71 11.12
N VAL A 170 -14.17 -5.72 10.38
CA VAL A 170 -13.57 -4.38 10.31
C VAL A 170 -13.57 -3.73 11.70
N TYR A 171 -14.66 -3.85 12.47
CA TYR A 171 -14.70 -3.37 13.85
C TYR A 171 -13.66 -4.08 14.75
N ALA A 172 -13.51 -5.41 14.61
CA ALA A 172 -12.53 -6.18 15.38
C ALA A 172 -11.10 -5.73 15.09
N SER A 173 -10.81 -5.33 13.84
CA SER A 173 -9.46 -4.92 13.44
C SER A 173 -8.93 -3.70 14.18
N THR A 174 -9.81 -2.89 14.79
CA THR A 174 -9.43 -1.80 15.69
C THR A 174 -8.65 -2.29 16.91
N TYR A 175 -8.94 -3.51 17.35
CA TYR A 175 -8.36 -4.14 18.53
C TYR A 175 -7.33 -5.24 18.21
N PHE A 176 -7.04 -5.49 16.95
CA PHE A 176 -5.96 -6.42 16.57
C PHE A 176 -4.61 -5.91 17.04
N ARG A 177 -3.68 -6.83 17.26
CA ARG A 177 -2.37 -6.54 17.82
C ARG A 177 -1.65 -5.45 17.04
N GLU A 178 -1.64 -5.54 15.72
CA GLU A 178 -0.98 -4.55 14.86
C GLU A 178 -1.54 -3.14 15.08
N ALA A 179 -2.86 -2.99 15.14
CA ALA A 179 -3.53 -1.72 15.36
C ALA A 179 -3.19 -1.15 16.75
N ARG A 180 -3.26 -1.96 17.79
CA ARG A 180 -2.94 -1.54 19.16
C ARG A 180 -1.49 -1.12 19.32
N ASP A 181 -0.56 -1.91 18.76
CA ASP A 181 0.86 -1.61 18.80
C ASP A 181 1.17 -0.32 18.02
N TYR A 182 0.50 -0.12 16.88
CA TYR A 182 0.64 1.11 16.12
C TYR A 182 0.11 2.35 16.89
N ILE A 183 -1.07 2.25 17.48
CA ILE A 183 -1.66 3.35 18.29
C ILE A 183 -0.71 3.71 19.44
N LYS A 184 -0.17 2.70 20.16
CA LYS A 184 0.81 2.92 21.24
C LYS A 184 2.04 3.70 20.76
N THR A 185 2.55 3.44 19.53
CA THR A 185 3.69 4.20 18.97
C THR A 185 3.36 5.67 18.73
N THR A 186 2.10 6.01 18.55
CA THR A 186 1.64 7.40 18.38
C THR A 186 1.43 8.14 19.69
N GLY A 187 1.57 7.47 20.84
CA GLY A 187 1.34 8.01 22.18
C GLY A 187 -0.13 8.31 22.49
N ARG A 188 -1.08 7.66 21.81
CA ARG A 188 -2.53 7.78 22.05
C ARG A 188 -3.05 6.59 22.82
N ASP A 189 -4.23 6.79 23.43
CA ASP A 189 -4.96 5.70 24.07
C ASP A 189 -5.78 4.94 23.01
N PRO A 190 -5.62 3.62 22.88
CA PRO A 190 -6.42 2.81 21.97
C PRO A 190 -7.94 2.92 22.20
N SER A 191 -8.38 3.26 23.40
CA SER A 191 -9.80 3.43 23.74
C SER A 191 -10.43 4.70 23.11
N GLU A 192 -9.64 5.65 22.67
CA GLU A 192 -10.10 6.87 21.99
C GLU A 192 -10.39 6.64 20.51
N GLU A 193 -9.91 5.53 19.94
CA GLU A 193 -10.11 5.22 18.53
C GLU A 193 -11.55 4.80 18.24
N LYS A 194 -12.12 5.37 17.19
CA LYS A 194 -13.49 5.08 16.74
C LYS A 194 -13.50 4.72 15.27
N MET A 195 -14.24 3.69 14.95
CA MET A 195 -14.27 3.11 13.62
C MET A 195 -15.57 3.45 12.88
N GLY A 196 -15.47 4.18 11.77
CA GLY A 196 -16.48 4.19 10.71
C GLY A 196 -16.25 3.05 9.73
N VAL A 197 -17.27 2.62 9.02
CA VAL A 197 -17.15 1.56 8.01
C VAL A 197 -17.71 2.03 6.67
N ILE A 198 -16.91 1.90 5.63
CA ILE A 198 -17.34 2.16 4.25
C ILE A 198 -17.78 0.84 3.63
N ILE A 199 -19.00 0.77 3.14
CA ILE A 199 -19.52 -0.31 2.30
C ILE A 199 -19.55 0.21 0.87
N GLN A 200 -18.61 -0.22 0.03
CA GLN A 200 -18.38 0.32 -1.30
C GLN A 200 -18.50 -0.76 -2.37
N GLU A 201 -19.07 -0.43 -3.51
CA GLU A 201 -19.06 -1.29 -4.69
C GLU A 201 -17.62 -1.54 -5.15
N VAL A 202 -17.26 -2.79 -5.42
CA VAL A 202 -15.97 -3.14 -6.01
C VAL A 202 -15.99 -2.77 -7.50
N VAL A 203 -15.03 -1.97 -7.94
CA VAL A 203 -14.83 -1.69 -9.37
C VAL A 203 -14.31 -2.95 -10.05
N GLY A 204 -14.92 -3.34 -11.15
CA GLY A 204 -14.53 -4.55 -11.88
C GLY A 204 -15.67 -5.12 -12.70
N ARG A 205 -15.41 -6.27 -13.28
CA ARG A 205 -16.42 -7.08 -13.98
C ARG A 205 -16.23 -8.55 -13.69
N ARG A 206 -17.31 -9.31 -13.91
CA ARG A 206 -17.33 -10.74 -13.66
C ARG A 206 -16.76 -11.51 -14.83
N HIS A 207 -15.83 -12.41 -14.55
CA HIS A 207 -15.26 -13.39 -15.46
C HIS A 207 -15.42 -14.78 -14.86
N GLY A 208 -16.53 -15.47 -15.19
CA GLY A 208 -16.86 -16.77 -14.60
C GLY A 208 -16.95 -16.69 -13.07
N ASP A 209 -15.99 -17.32 -12.41
CA ASP A 209 -15.90 -17.39 -10.95
C ASP A 209 -14.98 -16.31 -10.33
N ARG A 210 -14.59 -15.30 -11.08
CA ARG A 210 -13.76 -14.18 -10.64
C ARG A 210 -14.45 -12.85 -10.92
N PHE A 211 -14.19 -11.85 -10.05
CA PHE A 211 -14.59 -10.47 -10.27
C PHE A 211 -13.40 -9.55 -9.97
N TYR A 212 -12.98 -8.76 -10.94
CA TYR A 212 -11.81 -7.90 -10.81
C TYR A 212 -11.81 -6.75 -11.83
N PRO A 213 -11.11 -5.62 -11.56
CA PRO A 213 -10.87 -4.57 -12.53
C PRO A 213 -9.78 -5.00 -13.52
N ASP A 214 -9.83 -4.45 -14.73
CA ASP A 214 -8.77 -4.68 -15.71
C ASP A 214 -7.45 -4.06 -15.24
N VAL A 215 -7.50 -2.89 -14.61
CA VAL A 215 -6.33 -2.19 -14.05
C VAL A 215 -6.66 -1.66 -12.66
N SER A 216 -5.77 -1.85 -11.71
CA SER A 216 -5.70 -1.04 -10.49
C SER A 216 -4.45 -0.17 -10.52
N GLY A 217 -4.52 1.02 -9.94
CA GLY A 217 -3.43 1.96 -9.94
C GLY A 217 -3.30 2.74 -8.65
N VAL A 218 -2.05 3.06 -8.32
CA VAL A 218 -1.67 4.03 -7.30
C VAL A 218 -0.81 5.08 -7.97
N ALA A 219 -1.20 6.35 -7.88
CA ALA A 219 -0.41 7.44 -8.44
C ALA A 219 -0.08 8.45 -7.33
N ARG A 220 1.14 8.96 -7.38
CA ARG A 220 1.67 9.96 -6.44
C ARG A 220 2.16 11.17 -7.20
N SER A 221 1.91 12.34 -6.66
CA SER A 221 2.38 13.59 -7.26
C SER A 221 3.87 13.84 -6.99
N TYR A 222 4.48 13.12 -6.06
CA TYR A 222 5.91 13.16 -5.78
C TYR A 222 6.53 11.77 -5.91
N ASN A 223 7.64 11.69 -6.64
CA ASN A 223 8.40 10.46 -6.87
C ASN A 223 9.71 10.50 -6.06
N PHE A 224 9.82 9.68 -5.04
CA PHE A 224 11.05 9.60 -4.23
C PHE A 224 12.22 8.97 -4.99
N TYR A 225 11.96 8.15 -6.01
CA TYR A 225 12.97 7.41 -6.79
C TYR A 225 12.78 7.60 -8.29
N PRO A 226 12.95 8.83 -8.82
CA PRO A 226 12.80 9.05 -10.24
C PRO A 226 13.87 8.30 -11.02
N THR A 227 13.46 7.66 -12.11
CA THR A 227 14.33 6.91 -13.02
C THR A 227 14.44 7.62 -14.37
N GLY A 228 15.58 7.44 -15.06
CA GLY A 228 15.81 8.06 -16.36
C GLY A 228 15.77 9.59 -16.32
N PRO A 229 15.00 10.26 -17.18
CA PRO A 229 14.89 11.72 -17.22
C PRO A 229 13.91 12.30 -16.22
N ALA A 230 13.14 11.46 -15.51
CA ALA A 230 12.09 11.91 -14.60
C ALA A 230 12.64 12.68 -13.40
N ARG A 231 11.84 13.64 -12.90
CA ARG A 231 12.11 14.42 -11.68
C ARG A 231 11.14 14.05 -10.58
N PRO A 232 11.50 14.30 -9.31
CA PRO A 232 10.62 14.03 -8.18
C PRO A 232 9.21 14.62 -8.32
N GLU A 233 9.12 15.86 -8.78
CA GLU A 233 7.86 16.63 -8.87
C GLU A 233 6.97 16.19 -10.05
N GLU A 234 7.47 15.33 -10.92
CA GLU A 234 6.72 14.79 -12.07
C GLU A 234 5.89 13.56 -11.69
N GLY A 235 6.02 13.10 -10.43
CA GLY A 235 5.22 12.03 -9.87
C GLY A 235 5.60 10.64 -10.35
N VAL A 236 4.85 9.66 -9.85
CA VAL A 236 5.01 8.25 -10.19
C VAL A 236 3.65 7.55 -10.18
N THR A 237 3.46 6.59 -11.08
CA THR A 237 2.27 5.75 -11.14
C THR A 237 2.67 4.28 -11.18
N SER A 238 2.02 3.46 -10.35
CA SER A 238 2.12 2.02 -10.36
C SER A 238 0.81 1.42 -10.85
N LEU A 239 0.85 0.52 -11.82
CA LEU A 239 -0.30 -0.19 -12.37
C LEU A 239 -0.17 -1.69 -12.14
N ALA A 240 -1.29 -2.34 -11.86
CA ALA A 240 -1.39 -3.79 -11.76
C ALA A 240 -2.70 -4.30 -12.38
N LEU A 241 -2.69 -5.54 -12.86
CA LEU A 241 -3.88 -6.29 -13.24
C LEU A 241 -4.59 -6.79 -11.98
N GLY A 242 -5.91 -6.77 -11.99
CA GLY A 242 -6.74 -7.26 -10.88
C GLY A 242 -6.89 -6.25 -9.76
N LEU A 243 -7.20 -6.73 -8.55
CA LEU A 243 -7.43 -5.89 -7.37
C LEU A 243 -6.14 -5.18 -6.92
N GLY A 244 -6.27 -3.96 -6.42
CA GLY A 244 -5.17 -3.10 -5.97
C GLY A 244 -4.29 -3.67 -4.86
N LYS A 245 -4.70 -4.76 -4.23
CA LYS A 245 -3.94 -5.49 -3.20
C LYS A 245 -2.52 -5.82 -3.65
N THR A 246 -2.31 -6.16 -4.93
CA THR A 246 -0.95 -6.39 -5.48
C THR A 246 -0.03 -5.20 -5.25
N ILE A 247 -0.50 -3.96 -5.47
CA ILE A 247 0.33 -2.75 -5.30
C ILE A 247 0.49 -2.43 -3.81
N VAL A 248 -0.61 -2.49 -3.06
CA VAL A 248 -0.67 -2.10 -1.65
C VAL A 248 0.22 -2.99 -0.76
N ASP A 249 0.25 -4.29 -1.05
CA ASP A 249 1.09 -5.27 -0.33
C ASP A 249 2.55 -5.32 -0.87
N GLY A 250 2.96 -4.38 -1.70
CA GLY A 250 4.32 -4.32 -2.24
C GLY A 250 4.66 -5.42 -3.24
N GLY A 251 3.66 -5.99 -3.92
CA GLY A 251 3.84 -6.96 -5.00
C GLY A 251 4.41 -6.34 -6.28
N VAL A 252 4.55 -7.17 -7.32
CA VAL A 252 5.07 -6.71 -8.60
C VAL A 252 4.04 -5.88 -9.34
N SER A 253 4.36 -4.65 -9.68
CA SER A 253 3.53 -3.71 -10.44
C SER A 253 4.36 -3.01 -11.51
N TRP A 254 3.71 -2.47 -12.52
CA TRP A 254 4.38 -1.67 -13.55
C TRP A 254 4.44 -0.21 -13.10
N THR A 255 5.64 0.28 -12.83
CA THR A 255 5.87 1.62 -12.31
C THR A 255 6.52 2.52 -13.35
N PHE A 256 5.98 3.73 -13.53
CA PHE A 256 6.47 4.71 -14.51
C PHE A 256 6.19 6.15 -14.03
N SER A 257 6.92 7.12 -14.61
CA SER A 257 6.60 8.54 -14.42
C SER A 257 5.52 8.98 -15.40
N PRO A 258 4.43 9.64 -14.94
CA PRO A 258 3.40 10.21 -15.82
C PRO A 258 3.94 11.24 -16.83
N ALA A 259 5.10 11.85 -16.56
CA ALA A 259 5.77 12.72 -17.52
C ALA A 259 6.40 11.94 -18.69
N TYR A 260 6.78 10.67 -18.45
CA TYR A 260 7.46 9.81 -19.43
C TYR A 260 6.83 8.41 -19.48
N PRO A 261 5.53 8.28 -19.85
CA PRO A 261 4.81 7.00 -19.78
C PRO A 261 5.35 5.92 -20.73
N LYS A 262 6.11 6.33 -21.75
CA LYS A 262 6.72 5.43 -22.75
C LYS A 262 8.08 4.87 -22.32
N ASN A 263 8.66 5.41 -21.24
CA ASN A 263 9.93 4.91 -20.72
C ASN A 263 9.66 3.74 -19.75
N PRO A 264 10.13 2.52 -20.11
CA PRO A 264 9.97 1.38 -19.22
C PRO A 264 10.84 1.54 -17.96
N PRO A 265 10.51 0.82 -16.87
CA PRO A 265 11.45 0.60 -15.79
C PRO A 265 12.80 0.08 -16.30
N PRO A 266 13.91 0.33 -15.59
CA PRO A 266 15.25 0.00 -16.05
C PRO A 266 15.56 -1.49 -15.96
N PHE A 267 15.03 -2.30 -16.87
CA PHE A 267 15.40 -3.71 -17.02
C PHE A 267 16.66 -3.85 -17.89
N GLY A 268 17.64 -4.58 -17.40
CA GLY A 268 18.90 -4.81 -18.12
C GLY A 268 18.77 -5.81 -19.28
N SER A 269 17.73 -6.65 -19.29
CA SER A 269 17.49 -7.66 -20.31
C SER A 269 16.02 -8.03 -20.45
N VAL A 270 15.65 -8.66 -21.58
CA VAL A 270 14.29 -9.21 -21.75
C VAL A 270 13.98 -10.32 -20.74
N GLN A 271 14.98 -11.05 -20.29
CA GLN A 271 14.78 -12.10 -19.27
C GLN A 271 14.45 -11.49 -17.92
N GLU A 272 15.10 -10.40 -17.54
CA GLU A 272 14.75 -9.64 -16.34
C GLU A 272 13.35 -9.03 -16.47
N LEU A 273 13.00 -8.48 -17.61
CA LEU A 273 11.65 -7.97 -17.88
C LEU A 273 10.59 -9.08 -17.72
N LEU A 274 10.82 -10.29 -18.24
CA LEU A 274 9.91 -11.42 -18.10
C LEU A 274 9.73 -11.88 -16.63
N ARG A 275 10.78 -11.75 -15.82
CA ARG A 275 10.76 -12.11 -14.40
C ARG A 275 10.23 -10.97 -13.51
N GLY A 276 10.49 -9.74 -13.91
CA GLY A 276 10.16 -8.52 -13.16
C GLY A 276 8.76 -7.97 -13.43
N THR A 277 7.94 -8.61 -14.27
CA THR A 277 6.55 -8.19 -14.50
C THR A 277 5.55 -9.11 -13.78
N GLN A 278 4.39 -8.57 -13.47
CA GLN A 278 3.32 -9.29 -12.77
C GLN A 278 2.90 -10.53 -13.54
N THR A 279 2.79 -11.67 -12.85
CA THR A 279 2.38 -12.96 -13.41
C THR A 279 1.08 -13.48 -12.80
N GLU A 280 0.71 -13.01 -11.62
CA GLU A 280 -0.49 -13.38 -10.87
C GLU A 280 -1.24 -12.14 -10.42
N PHE A 281 -2.55 -12.24 -10.23
CA PHE A 281 -3.39 -11.15 -9.78
C PHE A 281 -4.47 -11.61 -8.81
N TRP A 282 -4.94 -10.68 -7.99
CA TRP A 282 -6.05 -10.90 -7.05
C TRP A 282 -7.40 -10.60 -7.69
N ALA A 283 -8.39 -11.44 -7.37
CA ALA A 283 -9.80 -11.27 -7.75
C ALA A 283 -10.72 -11.63 -6.58
N VAL A 284 -11.93 -11.07 -6.55
CA VAL A 284 -13.00 -11.54 -5.66
C VAL A 284 -13.50 -12.90 -6.17
N ASN A 285 -13.60 -13.87 -5.26
CA ASN A 285 -14.09 -15.21 -5.55
C ASN A 285 -15.63 -15.20 -5.73
N MET A 286 -16.08 -15.39 -6.96
CA MET A 286 -17.50 -15.48 -7.32
C MET A 286 -18.00 -16.93 -7.45
N GLY A 287 -17.14 -17.88 -7.23
CA GLY A 287 -17.39 -19.31 -7.38
C GLY A 287 -17.75 -19.99 -6.06
N LYS A 288 -17.15 -21.16 -5.84
CA LYS A 288 -17.38 -21.95 -4.64
C LYS A 288 -16.90 -21.16 -3.39
N PRO A 289 -17.73 -21.09 -2.34
CA PRO A 289 -17.32 -20.45 -1.09
C PRO A 289 -16.01 -21.04 -0.55
N PRO A 290 -15.10 -20.21 -0.02
CA PRO A 290 -13.86 -20.67 0.59
C PRO A 290 -14.13 -21.46 1.88
N ALA A 291 -13.07 -22.00 2.47
CA ALA A 291 -13.10 -22.43 3.85
C ALA A 291 -13.37 -21.20 4.75
N TYR A 292 -14.16 -21.42 5.80
CA TYR A 292 -14.51 -20.35 6.74
C TYR A 292 -13.24 -19.86 7.49
N ASP A 293 -12.95 -18.57 7.36
CA ASP A 293 -11.84 -17.91 8.04
C ASP A 293 -12.21 -16.44 8.32
N PRO A 294 -12.97 -16.18 9.39
CA PRO A 294 -13.55 -14.87 9.67
C PRO A 294 -12.50 -13.78 9.95
N VAL A 295 -11.30 -14.14 10.37
CA VAL A 295 -10.21 -13.21 10.67
C VAL A 295 -9.26 -12.98 9.50
N SER A 296 -9.48 -13.64 8.36
CA SER A 296 -8.71 -13.42 7.15
C SER A 296 -9.34 -12.34 6.27
N GLU A 297 -8.56 -11.32 5.95
CA GLU A 297 -8.93 -10.29 4.99
C GLU A 297 -9.17 -10.87 3.59
N THR A 298 -8.40 -11.91 3.23
CA THR A 298 -8.42 -12.55 1.91
C THR A 298 -9.38 -13.73 1.79
N GLU A 299 -10.24 -13.99 2.79
CA GLU A 299 -11.16 -15.14 2.81
C GLU A 299 -11.92 -15.31 1.49
N TYR A 300 -12.48 -14.21 0.96
CA TYR A 300 -13.25 -14.23 -0.29
C TYR A 300 -12.45 -13.76 -1.51
N MET A 301 -11.13 -13.86 -1.47
CA MET A 301 -10.27 -13.52 -2.58
C MET A 301 -9.61 -14.78 -3.15
N VAL A 302 -9.25 -14.72 -4.43
CA VAL A 302 -8.49 -15.78 -5.11
C VAL A 302 -7.40 -15.15 -5.94
N THR A 303 -6.30 -15.86 -6.12
CA THR A 303 -5.26 -15.53 -7.08
C THR A 303 -5.51 -16.25 -8.40
N ALA A 304 -5.16 -15.61 -9.51
CA ALA A 304 -5.22 -16.18 -10.85
C ALA A 304 -4.01 -15.71 -11.66
N GLY A 305 -3.64 -16.46 -12.69
CA GLY A 305 -2.47 -16.18 -13.52
C GLY A 305 -2.82 -15.49 -14.85
N LEU A 306 -1.78 -15.14 -15.63
CA LEU A 306 -1.96 -14.50 -16.94
C LEU A 306 -2.68 -15.40 -17.95
N LYS A 307 -2.68 -16.71 -17.75
CA LYS A 307 -3.44 -17.64 -18.61
C LYS A 307 -4.94 -17.42 -18.47
N GLU A 308 -5.43 -17.28 -17.25
CA GLU A 308 -6.82 -16.99 -16.92
C GLU A 308 -7.21 -15.59 -17.44
N ALA A 309 -6.37 -14.58 -17.23
CA ALA A 309 -6.60 -13.23 -17.76
C ALA A 309 -6.62 -13.19 -19.30
N GLY A 310 -5.85 -14.06 -19.95
CA GLY A 310 -5.88 -14.24 -21.40
C GLY A 310 -7.20 -14.87 -21.89
N ALA A 311 -7.73 -15.85 -21.15
CA ALA A 311 -9.03 -16.46 -21.44
C ALA A 311 -10.20 -15.47 -21.21
N ASP A 312 -10.04 -14.54 -20.25
CA ASP A 312 -10.99 -13.48 -19.94
C ASP A 312 -10.92 -12.27 -20.93
N ASP A 313 -10.04 -12.33 -21.96
CA ASP A 313 -9.77 -11.29 -22.98
C ASP A 313 -9.30 -9.93 -22.40
N VAL A 314 -8.73 -9.93 -21.21
CA VAL A 314 -8.27 -8.71 -20.53
C VAL A 314 -6.89 -8.27 -21.05
N LEU A 315 -6.00 -9.23 -21.34
CA LEU A 315 -4.61 -8.94 -21.66
C LEU A 315 -4.39 -8.13 -22.94
N ARG A 316 -5.37 -8.08 -23.84
CA ARG A 316 -5.25 -7.33 -25.12
C ARG A 316 -4.93 -5.85 -24.94
N TYR A 317 -5.38 -5.25 -23.83
CA TYR A 317 -5.14 -3.85 -23.49
C TYR A 317 -3.93 -3.64 -22.56
N LEU A 318 -3.44 -4.71 -21.92
CA LEU A 318 -2.50 -4.60 -20.82
C LEU A 318 -1.13 -5.22 -21.12
N ALA A 319 -1.09 -6.19 -22.03
CA ALA A 319 0.12 -6.98 -22.24
C ALA A 319 0.80 -6.71 -23.57
N SER A 320 2.10 -6.97 -23.58
CA SER A 320 2.90 -7.21 -24.78
C SER A 320 3.23 -8.69 -24.91
N THR A 321 3.71 -9.09 -26.08
CA THR A 321 4.19 -10.45 -26.35
C THR A 321 5.67 -10.42 -26.66
N PHE A 322 6.44 -11.27 -26.00
CA PHE A 322 7.83 -11.52 -26.39
C PHE A 322 7.88 -12.50 -27.58
N ASP A 323 8.42 -12.05 -28.70
CA ASP A 323 8.68 -12.87 -29.88
C ASP A 323 10.12 -13.42 -29.80
N PRO A 324 10.32 -14.71 -29.47
CA PRO A 324 11.65 -15.27 -29.29
C PRO A 324 12.41 -15.44 -30.63
N VAL A 325 11.69 -15.43 -31.76
CA VAL A 325 12.31 -15.57 -33.09
C VAL A 325 12.99 -14.26 -33.50
N ARG A 326 12.36 -13.13 -33.15
CA ARG A 326 12.84 -11.79 -33.49
C ARG A 326 13.55 -11.08 -32.33
N ASP A 327 13.63 -11.73 -31.17
CA ASP A 327 14.17 -11.21 -29.92
C ASP A 327 13.65 -9.80 -29.59
N ARG A 328 12.32 -9.63 -29.64
CA ARG A 328 11.67 -8.35 -29.38
C ARG A 328 10.33 -8.47 -28.67
N VAL A 329 9.99 -7.41 -27.92
CA VAL A 329 8.69 -7.24 -27.29
C VAL A 329 7.76 -6.48 -28.22
N ILE A 330 6.58 -7.03 -28.49
CA ILE A 330 5.58 -6.47 -29.39
C ILE A 330 4.34 -6.11 -28.55
N PRO A 331 3.88 -4.85 -28.55
CA PRO A 331 2.65 -4.48 -27.86
C PRO A 331 1.43 -5.28 -28.33
N GLY A 332 0.62 -5.75 -27.37
CA GLY A 332 -0.57 -6.54 -27.62
C GLY A 332 -0.32 -8.05 -27.62
N VAL A 333 -1.41 -8.82 -27.86
CA VAL A 333 -1.45 -10.29 -27.71
C VAL A 333 -1.59 -11.04 -29.05
N GLY A 334 -1.44 -10.33 -30.16
CA GLY A 334 -1.60 -10.90 -31.51
C GLY A 334 -0.48 -11.84 -31.97
N ALA A 335 0.67 -11.85 -31.33
CA ALA A 335 1.81 -12.73 -31.64
C ALA A 335 1.85 -13.96 -30.71
N ASN A 336 2.55 -15.02 -31.15
CA ASN A 336 2.86 -16.16 -30.31
C ASN A 336 4.09 -15.86 -29.45
N GLY A 337 4.02 -16.16 -28.15
CA GLY A 337 5.14 -15.96 -27.22
C GLY A 337 4.68 -15.71 -25.78
N ALA A 338 5.63 -15.50 -24.90
CA ALA A 338 5.37 -15.19 -23.50
C ALA A 338 4.70 -13.82 -23.36
N ARG A 339 3.74 -13.70 -22.45
CA ARG A 339 3.05 -12.45 -22.14
C ARG A 339 3.85 -11.65 -21.10
N ILE A 340 3.95 -10.34 -21.34
CA ILE A 340 4.61 -9.38 -20.47
C ILE A 340 3.58 -8.32 -20.13
N LEU A 341 3.25 -8.19 -18.86
CA LEU A 341 2.29 -7.22 -18.37
C LEU A 341 2.98 -5.86 -18.16
N ASN A 342 3.04 -5.06 -19.22
CA ASN A 342 3.74 -3.77 -19.25
C ASN A 342 2.85 -2.58 -19.62
N PHE A 343 1.56 -2.80 -19.75
CA PHE A 343 0.56 -1.78 -20.08
C PHE A 343 0.86 -0.98 -21.37
N ALA A 344 1.73 -1.50 -22.25
CA ALA A 344 2.13 -0.80 -23.47
C ALA A 344 0.97 -0.41 -24.40
N PRO A 345 -0.11 -1.21 -24.56
CA PRO A 345 -1.27 -0.77 -25.32
C PRO A 345 -1.91 0.51 -24.78
N LEU A 346 -1.92 0.72 -23.46
CA LEU A 346 -2.45 1.92 -22.82
C LEU A 346 -1.43 3.07 -22.81
N LEU A 347 -0.17 2.80 -22.47
CA LEU A 347 0.84 3.83 -22.22
C LEU A 347 1.63 4.25 -23.47
N VAL A 348 1.91 3.28 -24.39
CA VAL A 348 2.71 3.52 -25.58
C VAL A 348 1.83 3.77 -26.80
N LEU A 349 0.78 2.93 -26.99
CA LEU A 349 -0.15 3.06 -28.11
C LEU A 349 -1.31 4.03 -27.81
N GLU A 350 -1.44 4.49 -26.57
CA GLU A 350 -2.40 5.51 -26.14
C GLU A 350 -3.84 5.19 -26.56
N GLN A 351 -4.23 3.89 -26.44
CA GLN A 351 -5.58 3.45 -26.81
C GLN A 351 -6.69 4.13 -25.99
N PHE A 352 -6.32 4.65 -24.82
CA PHE A 352 -7.10 5.52 -23.97
C PHE A 352 -6.20 6.63 -23.39
N PRO A 353 -6.71 7.84 -23.13
CA PRO A 353 -5.94 8.93 -22.53
C PRO A 353 -5.73 8.75 -21.01
N ILE A 354 -5.38 7.52 -20.56
CA ILE A 354 -5.24 7.16 -19.14
C ILE A 354 -4.16 8.01 -18.45
N ASN A 355 -3.04 8.23 -19.11
CA ASN A 355 -1.92 8.95 -18.52
C ASN A 355 -2.25 10.43 -18.31
N ASP A 356 -2.94 11.05 -19.27
CA ASP A 356 -3.36 12.45 -19.15
C ASP A 356 -4.46 12.61 -18.09
N LEU A 357 -5.35 11.63 -17.96
CA LEU A 357 -6.34 11.59 -16.88
C LEU A 357 -5.66 11.49 -15.51
N ILE A 358 -4.67 10.60 -15.34
CA ILE A 358 -3.92 10.47 -14.07
C ILE A 358 -3.23 11.80 -13.72
N LYS A 359 -2.58 12.46 -14.68
CA LYS A 359 -1.96 13.78 -14.46
C LYS A 359 -2.98 14.83 -14.02
N ALA A 360 -4.15 14.86 -14.67
CA ALA A 360 -5.21 15.79 -14.32
C ALA A 360 -5.75 15.54 -12.90
N LEU A 361 -5.98 14.27 -12.53
CA LEU A 361 -6.42 13.87 -11.19
C LEU A 361 -5.41 14.25 -10.11
N LEU A 362 -4.12 13.96 -10.31
CA LEU A 362 -3.06 14.35 -9.39
C LEU A 362 -3.00 15.86 -9.22
N LYS A 363 -3.02 16.61 -10.33
CA LYS A 363 -2.94 18.08 -10.28
C LYS A 363 -4.15 18.72 -9.59
N ALA A 364 -5.35 18.23 -9.88
CA ALA A 364 -6.56 18.70 -9.22
C ALA A 364 -6.51 18.44 -7.71
N ALA A 365 -6.10 17.22 -7.30
CA ALA A 365 -5.99 16.86 -5.89
C ALA A 365 -4.91 17.67 -5.16
N GLU A 366 -3.72 17.88 -5.74
CA GLU A 366 -2.67 18.74 -5.20
C GLU A 366 -3.14 20.17 -4.97
N ASN A 367 -3.77 20.76 -6.00
CA ASN A 367 -4.26 22.14 -5.93
C ASN A 367 -5.30 22.31 -4.82
N ALA A 368 -6.18 21.33 -4.67
CA ALA A 368 -7.26 21.38 -3.70
C ALA A 368 -6.82 21.10 -2.25
N LEU A 369 -5.82 20.23 -2.05
CA LEU A 369 -5.28 19.90 -0.73
C LEU A 369 -4.08 20.78 -0.34
N GLY A 370 -3.47 21.50 -1.29
CA GLY A 370 -2.27 22.33 -1.03
C GLY A 370 -1.04 21.52 -0.60
N ALA A 371 -0.98 20.24 -0.94
CA ALA A 371 0.08 19.31 -0.55
C ALA A 371 0.29 18.26 -1.64
N ASN A 372 1.45 17.58 -1.61
CA ASN A 372 1.64 16.38 -2.41
C ASN A 372 0.59 15.33 -2.04
N VAL A 373 0.15 14.54 -3.03
CA VAL A 373 -0.96 13.60 -2.86
C VAL A 373 -0.62 12.21 -3.39
N GLU A 374 -1.30 11.22 -2.82
CA GLU A 374 -1.43 9.89 -3.36
C GLU A 374 -2.91 9.63 -3.68
N ILE A 375 -3.18 9.04 -4.85
CA ILE A 375 -4.52 8.63 -5.27
C ILE A 375 -4.51 7.14 -5.60
N GLU A 376 -5.62 6.45 -5.25
CA GLU A 376 -5.88 5.08 -5.64
C GLU A 376 -7.08 5.03 -6.58
N PHE A 377 -7.00 4.20 -7.62
CA PHE A 377 -8.06 4.05 -8.60
C PHE A 377 -8.12 2.64 -9.17
N ALA A 378 -9.26 2.30 -9.77
CA ALA A 378 -9.40 1.07 -10.54
C ALA A 378 -10.13 1.36 -11.85
N ILE A 379 -9.77 0.63 -12.92
CA ILE A 379 -10.31 0.84 -14.26
C ILE A 379 -10.90 -0.47 -14.79
N THR A 380 -12.08 -0.36 -15.37
CA THR A 380 -12.73 -1.45 -16.12
C THR A 380 -12.86 -1.02 -17.57
N ILE A 381 -12.46 -1.88 -18.53
CA ILE A 381 -12.51 -1.60 -19.96
C ILE A 381 -13.64 -2.42 -20.58
N HIS A 382 -14.63 -1.76 -21.16
CA HIS A 382 -15.75 -2.37 -21.86
C HIS A 382 -15.51 -2.28 -23.38
N ALA A 383 -15.51 -3.43 -24.03
CA ALA A 383 -15.30 -3.52 -25.47
C ALA A 383 -16.40 -4.36 -26.11
N ASP A 384 -17.47 -3.69 -26.50
CA ASP A 384 -18.56 -4.33 -27.23
C ASP A 384 -18.21 -4.43 -28.73
N ARG A 385 -18.65 -5.53 -29.36
CA ARG A 385 -18.41 -5.72 -30.80
C ARG A 385 -19.00 -4.61 -31.64
N GLY A 386 -18.14 -3.92 -32.38
CA GLY A 386 -18.57 -2.87 -33.32
C GLY A 386 -18.74 -1.48 -32.69
N GLN A 387 -18.42 -1.32 -31.39
CA GLN A 387 -18.36 0.00 -30.75
C GLN A 387 -16.93 0.31 -30.33
N PRO A 388 -16.54 1.61 -30.26
CA PRO A 388 -15.29 2.00 -29.67
C PRO A 388 -15.28 1.56 -28.19
N PRO A 389 -14.15 1.05 -27.68
CA PRO A 389 -14.04 0.62 -26.29
C PRO A 389 -14.22 1.84 -25.36
N ARG A 390 -14.89 1.60 -24.22
CA ARG A 390 -15.09 2.58 -23.14
C ARG A 390 -14.43 2.08 -21.87
N ALA A 391 -13.99 3.00 -21.02
CA ALA A 391 -13.39 2.67 -19.75
C ALA A 391 -14.13 3.39 -18.63
N ARG A 392 -14.33 2.74 -17.49
CA ARG A 392 -14.78 3.36 -16.23
C ARG A 392 -13.58 3.45 -15.31
N LEU A 393 -13.25 4.64 -14.82
CA LEU A 393 -12.29 4.84 -13.75
C LEU A 393 -13.06 5.12 -12.46
N GLY A 394 -12.98 4.22 -11.50
CA GLY A 394 -13.45 4.43 -10.13
C GLY A 394 -12.33 4.97 -9.26
N PHE A 395 -12.54 6.15 -8.68
CA PHE A 395 -11.63 6.80 -7.75
C PHE A 395 -11.82 6.21 -6.35
N LEU A 396 -10.80 5.57 -5.78
CA LEU A 396 -10.93 4.73 -4.59
C LEU A 396 -10.40 5.35 -3.31
N GLN A 397 -9.42 6.26 -3.41
CA GLN A 397 -8.86 6.98 -2.26
C GLN A 397 -8.03 8.17 -2.71
N VAL A 398 -8.01 9.22 -1.89
CA VAL A 398 -7.05 10.33 -1.97
C VAL A 398 -6.54 10.62 -0.57
N ARG A 399 -5.25 10.86 -0.47
CA ARG A 399 -4.62 11.25 0.79
C ARG A 399 -3.43 12.17 0.55
N PRO A 400 -3.17 13.11 1.46
CA PRO A 400 -1.95 13.91 1.40
C PRO A 400 -0.73 13.05 1.70
N MET A 401 0.39 13.42 1.09
CA MET A 401 1.70 12.81 1.33
C MET A 401 2.57 13.76 2.14
N VAL A 402 3.30 13.22 3.11
CA VAL A 402 4.32 13.98 3.84
C VAL A 402 5.62 13.90 3.06
N VAL A 403 6.03 15.03 2.46
CA VAL A 403 7.36 15.21 1.88
C VAL A 403 8.11 16.15 2.79
N SER A 404 9.24 15.70 3.36
CA SER A 404 10.02 16.54 4.29
C SER A 404 10.61 17.75 3.57
N GLU A 405 10.39 18.94 4.13
CA GLU A 405 10.96 20.20 3.64
C GLU A 405 12.33 20.52 4.26
N ASP A 406 12.83 19.69 5.17
CA ASP A 406 14.12 19.92 5.83
C ASP A 406 15.23 19.99 4.77
N VAL A 407 16.06 21.02 4.84
CA VAL A 407 17.17 21.22 3.90
C VAL A 407 18.42 20.59 4.49
N VAL A 408 18.74 19.39 4.06
CA VAL A 408 20.02 18.74 4.32
C VAL A 408 20.74 18.61 3.00
N GLU A 409 22.01 18.98 2.95
CA GLU A 409 22.85 18.79 1.76
C GLU A 409 23.83 17.65 2.02
N VAL A 410 23.84 16.67 1.11
CA VAL A 410 24.82 15.58 1.05
C VAL A 410 25.59 15.68 -0.25
N SER A 411 26.83 16.13 -0.16
CA SER A 411 27.70 16.28 -1.33
C SER A 411 28.25 14.94 -1.80
N ALA A 412 28.81 14.91 -3.02
CA ALA A 412 29.50 13.71 -3.52
C ALA A 412 30.73 13.35 -2.66
N ALA A 413 31.35 14.34 -2.01
CA ALA A 413 32.50 14.11 -1.12
C ALA A 413 32.05 13.41 0.19
N ASP A 414 30.86 13.70 0.71
CA ASP A 414 30.34 13.07 1.91
C ASP A 414 30.15 11.54 1.70
N LEU A 415 29.83 11.10 0.47
CA LEU A 415 29.69 9.67 0.14
C LEU A 415 31.03 8.90 0.20
N CYS A 416 32.15 9.59 0.18
CA CYS A 416 33.50 9.03 0.25
C CYS A 416 34.21 9.38 1.56
N ASP A 417 33.51 9.90 2.58
CA ASP A 417 34.12 10.22 3.89
C ASP A 417 34.69 8.94 4.51
N PRO A 418 35.91 8.96 5.08
CA PRO A 418 36.53 7.77 5.70
C PRO A 418 35.72 7.13 6.84
N ARG A 419 34.73 7.83 7.41
CA ARG A 419 33.84 7.34 8.46
C ARG A 419 32.59 6.65 7.94
N VAL A 420 32.40 6.56 6.61
CA VAL A 420 31.21 5.99 6.02
C VAL A 420 31.11 4.50 6.34
N VAL A 421 30.04 4.10 7.02
CA VAL A 421 29.63 2.69 7.22
C VAL A 421 28.80 2.21 6.03
N LEU A 422 27.96 3.07 5.51
CA LEU A 422 27.24 2.84 4.26
C LEU A 422 26.91 4.20 3.60
N ALA A 423 26.85 4.19 2.29
CA ALA A 423 26.38 5.31 1.47
C ALA A 423 25.40 4.81 0.42
N SER A 424 24.57 5.73 -0.10
CA SER A 424 23.66 5.43 -1.19
C SER A 424 23.37 6.68 -2.01
N ASP A 425 23.16 6.50 -3.31
CA ASP A 425 22.59 7.48 -4.24
C ASP A 425 21.09 7.23 -4.51
N MET A 426 20.49 6.37 -3.70
CA MET A 426 19.06 6.02 -3.73
C MET A 426 18.51 6.04 -2.31
N VAL A 427 18.02 7.21 -1.88
CA VAL A 427 17.50 7.41 -0.52
C VAL A 427 16.14 8.07 -0.53
N MET A 428 15.37 7.86 0.56
CA MET A 428 14.12 8.56 0.82
C MET A 428 14.19 9.24 2.19
N GLY A 429 13.55 10.39 2.30
CA GLY A 429 13.57 11.25 3.47
C GLY A 429 14.53 12.42 3.28
N ASN A 430 14.44 13.36 4.20
CA ASN A 430 15.38 14.48 4.37
C ASN A 430 15.62 14.65 5.86
N GLY A 431 16.84 14.78 6.27
CA GLY A 431 17.13 15.03 7.68
C GLY A 431 18.48 14.50 8.14
N ILE A 432 18.73 14.76 9.40
CA ILE A 432 19.88 14.25 10.16
C ILE A 432 19.34 13.48 11.36
N ALA A 433 19.88 12.29 11.61
CA ALA A 433 19.67 11.55 12.85
C ALA A 433 21.04 11.25 13.46
N ASP A 434 21.27 11.72 14.66
CA ASP A 434 22.51 11.59 15.43
C ASP A 434 22.30 10.93 16.81
N ASP A 435 21.13 10.34 16.99
CA ASP A 435 20.66 9.65 18.19
C ASP A 435 20.72 8.13 18.10
N ILE A 436 21.30 7.57 17.02
CA ILE A 436 21.37 6.14 16.76
C ILE A 436 22.67 5.56 17.31
N GLN A 437 22.58 4.55 18.17
CA GLN A 437 23.73 3.78 18.65
C GLN A 437 23.58 2.28 18.38
N ASP A 438 22.36 1.79 18.29
CA ASP A 438 22.10 0.36 18.06
C ASP A 438 21.97 0.11 16.56
N ILE A 439 22.55 -1.02 16.10
CA ILE A 439 22.46 -1.49 14.73
C ILE A 439 21.94 -2.92 14.73
N VAL A 440 20.84 -3.14 14.02
CA VAL A 440 20.24 -4.46 13.85
C VAL A 440 20.35 -4.84 12.37
N PHE A 441 20.95 -5.97 12.07
CA PHE A 441 21.11 -6.40 10.69
C PHE A 441 20.86 -7.89 10.48
N VAL A 442 20.32 -8.18 9.31
CA VAL A 442 20.17 -9.54 8.81
C VAL A 442 21.54 -10.02 8.34
N ARG A 443 21.96 -11.19 8.77
CA ARG A 443 23.28 -11.75 8.46
C ARG A 443 23.33 -12.23 7.00
N PRO A 444 24.19 -11.63 6.15
CA PRO A 444 24.23 -11.96 4.71
C PRO A 444 24.59 -13.41 4.45
N GLU A 445 25.50 -13.98 5.25
CA GLU A 445 25.99 -15.36 5.10
C GLU A 445 24.93 -16.45 5.37
N ASN A 446 23.84 -16.09 6.07
CA ASN A 446 22.78 -17.01 6.46
C ASN A 446 21.41 -16.62 5.85
N PHE A 447 21.38 -15.62 4.97
CA PHE A 447 20.12 -15.17 4.39
C PHE A 447 19.56 -16.18 3.39
N SER A 448 18.26 -16.44 3.50
CA SER A 448 17.49 -17.21 2.53
C SER A 448 16.08 -16.63 2.41
N PRO A 449 15.52 -16.47 1.19
CA PRO A 449 14.14 -16.00 1.00
C PRO A 449 13.10 -16.83 1.77
N MET A 450 13.33 -18.12 1.94
CA MET A 450 12.40 -19.00 2.67
C MET A 450 12.36 -18.72 4.18
N GLN A 451 13.36 -18.02 4.71
CA GLN A 451 13.48 -17.72 6.15
C GLN A 451 13.01 -16.30 6.50
N THR A 452 12.59 -15.52 5.52
CA THR A 452 12.18 -14.13 5.74
C THR A 452 11.03 -13.96 6.75
N PRO A 453 10.03 -14.89 6.87
CA PRO A 453 9.05 -14.82 7.96
C PRO A 453 9.66 -15.01 9.36
N LEU A 454 10.66 -15.87 9.49
CA LEU A 454 11.37 -16.07 10.76
C LEU A 454 12.26 -14.87 11.10
N ILE A 455 12.87 -14.25 10.08
CA ILE A 455 13.61 -13.00 10.24
C ILE A 455 12.68 -11.91 10.80
N ALA A 456 11.46 -11.75 10.27
CA ALA A 456 10.49 -10.79 10.76
C ALA A 456 10.16 -10.99 12.24
N GLN A 457 9.99 -12.24 12.70
CA GLN A 457 9.76 -12.56 14.12
C GLN A 457 10.95 -12.19 15.02
N HIS A 458 12.18 -12.46 14.58
CA HIS A 458 13.36 -12.06 15.34
C HIS A 458 13.49 -10.54 15.44
N LEU A 459 13.23 -9.83 14.35
CA LEU A 459 13.24 -8.36 14.32
C LEU A 459 12.19 -7.77 15.26
N GLU A 460 10.99 -8.33 15.30
CA GLU A 460 9.94 -7.92 16.22
C GLU A 460 10.39 -7.99 17.68
N SER A 461 11.04 -9.09 18.07
CA SER A 461 11.54 -9.25 19.45
C SER A 461 12.58 -8.18 19.81
N ILE A 462 13.51 -7.89 18.89
CA ILE A 462 14.56 -6.88 19.10
C ILE A 462 13.94 -5.47 19.11
N ASN A 463 13.04 -5.18 18.15
CA ASN A 463 12.34 -3.90 18.08
C ASN A 463 11.60 -3.58 19.37
N ARG A 464 10.87 -4.56 19.93
CA ARG A 464 10.15 -4.37 21.20
C ARG A 464 11.10 -3.99 22.33
N GLN A 465 12.22 -4.72 22.48
CA GLN A 465 13.21 -4.42 23.53
C GLN A 465 13.83 -3.03 23.39
N LEU A 466 14.15 -2.61 22.15
CA LEU A 466 14.73 -1.30 21.91
C LEU A 466 13.71 -0.18 22.07
N SER A 467 12.48 -0.38 21.63
CA SER A 467 11.38 0.58 21.76
C SER A 467 11.01 0.82 23.23
N ASP A 468 10.94 -0.23 24.07
CA ASP A 468 10.69 -0.13 25.51
C ASP A 468 11.77 0.67 26.22
N GLN A 469 13.01 0.65 25.69
CA GLN A 469 14.15 1.43 26.20
C GLN A 469 14.28 2.82 25.55
N HIS A 470 13.36 3.19 24.66
CA HIS A 470 13.43 4.43 23.85
C HIS A 470 14.76 4.56 23.07
N ARG A 471 15.25 3.46 22.52
CA ARG A 471 16.51 3.39 21.79
C ARG A 471 16.26 3.24 20.29
N PRO A 472 16.42 4.32 19.51
CA PRO A 472 16.34 4.23 18.07
C PRO A 472 17.52 3.41 17.50
N PHE A 473 17.29 2.75 16.37
CA PHE A 473 18.30 1.90 15.75
C PHE A 473 18.36 2.03 14.23
N LEU A 474 19.51 1.63 13.67
CA LEU A 474 19.70 1.42 12.25
C LEU A 474 19.30 -0.04 11.93
N LEU A 475 18.41 -0.25 10.97
CA LEU A 475 17.98 -1.56 10.51
C LEU A 475 18.52 -1.86 9.11
N ILE A 476 19.19 -3.00 8.91
CA ILE A 476 19.71 -3.42 7.60
C ILE A 476 19.18 -4.82 7.26
N GLY A 477 18.60 -4.98 6.06
CA GLY A 477 18.11 -6.28 5.58
C GLY A 477 18.10 -6.38 4.06
N PHE A 478 17.69 -7.53 3.54
CA PHE A 478 17.78 -7.89 2.13
C PHE A 478 16.41 -7.99 1.49
N GLY A 479 16.30 -7.41 0.29
CA GLY A 479 15.04 -7.29 -0.44
C GLY A 479 14.08 -6.31 0.20
N ARG A 480 12.85 -6.26 -0.32
CA ARG A 480 11.83 -5.28 0.08
C ARG A 480 11.37 -5.47 1.51
N TRP A 481 11.32 -4.40 2.26
CA TRP A 481 10.66 -4.38 3.56
C TRP A 481 9.13 -4.31 3.40
N GLY A 482 8.41 -5.13 4.19
CA GLY A 482 6.95 -5.14 4.17
C GLY A 482 6.33 -5.88 2.98
N SER A 483 7.11 -6.62 2.18
CA SER A 483 6.58 -7.43 1.10
C SER A 483 5.95 -8.71 1.64
N SER A 484 4.68 -8.97 1.29
CA SER A 484 4.00 -10.22 1.64
C SER A 484 4.56 -11.45 0.90
N HIS A 485 5.33 -11.24 -0.17
CA HIS A 485 5.92 -12.33 -0.95
C HIS A 485 7.36 -12.60 -0.53
N PRO A 486 7.69 -13.78 0.04
CA PRO A 486 9.02 -14.08 0.59
C PRO A 486 10.17 -13.95 -0.42
N SER A 487 9.93 -14.21 -1.71
CA SER A 487 10.96 -14.05 -2.75
C SER A 487 11.28 -12.59 -3.08
N LEU A 488 10.49 -11.63 -2.59
CA LEU A 488 10.70 -10.20 -2.83
C LEU A 488 11.33 -9.51 -1.63
N GLY A 489 11.28 -10.09 -0.43
CA GLY A 489 11.85 -9.46 0.75
C GLY A 489 11.32 -9.98 2.09
N ILE A 490 11.41 -9.15 3.11
CA ILE A 490 11.09 -9.51 4.50
C ILE A 490 9.67 -9.02 4.83
N PRO A 491 8.73 -9.92 5.19
CA PRO A 491 7.32 -9.61 5.38
C PRO A 491 7.04 -9.00 6.77
N VAL A 492 7.70 -7.89 7.09
CA VAL A 492 7.44 -7.16 8.33
C VAL A 492 6.22 -6.25 8.18
N VAL A 493 5.46 -6.10 9.25
CA VAL A 493 4.53 -4.98 9.43
C VAL A 493 5.23 -3.84 10.17
N TRP A 494 4.71 -2.62 10.06
CA TRP A 494 5.37 -1.44 10.62
C TRP A 494 5.67 -1.56 12.12
N SER A 495 4.74 -2.10 12.90
CA SER A 495 4.91 -2.28 14.35
C SER A 495 6.10 -3.14 14.72
N GLN A 496 6.52 -4.06 13.85
CA GLN A 496 7.67 -4.95 14.10
C GLN A 496 9.03 -4.27 13.95
N ILE A 497 9.08 -3.07 13.35
CA ILE A 497 10.32 -2.32 13.10
C ILE A 497 10.18 -0.83 13.40
N SER A 498 9.13 -0.41 14.10
CA SER A 498 8.76 0.99 14.35
C SER A 498 9.81 1.81 15.11
N GLY A 499 10.70 1.18 15.86
CA GLY A 499 11.84 1.83 16.53
C GLY A 499 13.03 2.14 15.61
N ALA A 500 13.01 1.66 14.36
CA ALA A 500 14.07 1.95 13.41
C ALA A 500 14.00 3.43 12.95
N ARG A 501 15.06 4.18 13.21
CA ARG A 501 15.21 5.57 12.78
C ARG A 501 15.78 5.68 11.37
N ALA A 502 16.55 4.68 10.97
CA ALA A 502 17.04 4.52 9.61
C ALA A 502 16.91 3.06 9.18
N ILE A 503 16.48 2.84 7.95
CA ILE A 503 16.26 1.51 7.37
C ILE A 503 17.05 1.41 6.07
N VAL A 504 17.71 0.27 5.90
CA VAL A 504 18.48 -0.06 4.70
C VAL A 504 17.88 -1.29 4.01
N GLU A 505 17.51 -1.11 2.76
CA GLU A 505 17.16 -2.17 1.84
C GLU A 505 18.40 -2.52 1.03
N ALA A 506 19.02 -3.65 1.31
CA ALA A 506 20.18 -4.12 0.57
C ALA A 506 19.78 -5.21 -0.42
N THR A 507 20.58 -5.42 -1.47
CA THR A 507 20.42 -6.54 -2.38
C THR A 507 21.56 -7.55 -2.23
N LEU A 508 21.30 -8.78 -2.65
CA LEU A 508 22.27 -9.86 -2.81
C LEU A 508 22.17 -10.40 -4.23
N PRO A 509 23.19 -11.12 -4.75
CA PRO A 509 23.08 -11.73 -6.09
C PRO A 509 21.83 -12.61 -6.24
N GLU A 510 21.43 -13.32 -5.18
CA GLU A 510 20.26 -14.20 -5.12
C GLU A 510 18.96 -13.44 -4.84
N MET A 511 19.06 -12.19 -4.36
CA MET A 511 17.95 -11.30 -4.01
C MET A 511 18.16 -9.93 -4.66
N ASN A 512 18.16 -9.90 -5.97
CA ASN A 512 18.24 -8.66 -6.75
C ASN A 512 16.82 -8.22 -7.14
N VAL A 513 16.12 -7.63 -6.20
CA VAL A 513 14.73 -7.18 -6.36
C VAL A 513 14.73 -5.67 -6.58
N GLU A 514 13.86 -5.19 -7.47
CA GLU A 514 13.65 -3.75 -7.61
C GLU A 514 13.11 -3.14 -6.33
N LEU A 515 13.36 -1.84 -6.15
CA LEU A 515 12.94 -1.02 -5.00
C LEU A 515 11.51 -1.29 -4.57
N SER A 516 11.30 -1.38 -3.26
CA SER A 516 9.98 -1.37 -2.68
C SER A 516 9.30 -0.03 -2.97
N GLN A 517 8.12 -0.09 -3.56
CA GLN A 517 7.23 1.07 -3.75
C GLN A 517 5.82 0.79 -3.23
N GLY A 518 5.66 -0.21 -2.39
CA GLY A 518 4.39 -0.55 -1.75
C GLY A 518 3.83 0.63 -0.96
N SER A 519 2.57 1.01 -1.23
CA SER A 519 2.02 2.28 -0.79
C SER A 519 1.93 2.43 0.74
N HIS A 520 1.53 1.40 1.48
CA HIS A 520 1.36 1.49 2.93
C HIS A 520 2.68 1.60 3.68
N PHE A 521 3.66 0.76 3.33
CA PHE A 521 4.96 0.79 3.99
C PHE A 521 5.69 2.12 3.77
N PHE A 522 5.70 2.63 2.53
CA PHE A 522 6.31 3.93 2.20
C PHE A 522 5.63 5.11 2.87
N HIS A 523 4.31 5.05 2.99
CA HIS A 523 3.57 6.09 3.66
C HIS A 523 3.95 6.18 5.14
N ASN A 524 4.10 5.05 5.82
CA ASN A 524 4.58 5.02 7.20
C ASN A 524 6.00 5.57 7.32
N LEU A 525 6.95 5.18 6.44
CA LEU A 525 8.32 5.70 6.43
C LEU A 525 8.36 7.23 6.38
N SER A 526 7.65 7.83 5.41
CA SER A 526 7.65 9.29 5.24
C SER A 526 7.02 10.00 6.43
N SER A 527 5.97 9.43 7.00
CA SER A 527 5.22 10.02 8.10
C SER A 527 5.95 9.99 9.44
N PHE A 528 6.68 8.93 9.71
CA PHE A 528 7.55 8.84 10.89
C PHE A 528 8.93 9.44 10.66
N ARG A 529 9.17 10.09 9.52
CA ARG A 529 10.45 10.69 9.14
C ARG A 529 11.62 9.70 9.27
N THR A 530 11.37 8.43 8.93
CA THR A 530 12.40 7.39 8.94
C THR A 530 13.27 7.56 7.70
N CYS A 531 14.59 7.64 7.88
CA CYS A 531 15.55 7.68 6.79
C CYS A 531 15.59 6.31 6.10
N TYR A 532 15.49 6.29 4.78
CA TYR A 532 15.51 5.03 4.02
C TYR A 532 16.60 5.03 2.97
N PHE A 533 17.37 3.96 2.92
CA PHE A 533 18.49 3.76 2.02
C PHE A 533 18.29 2.50 1.19
N MET A 534 18.65 2.55 -0.08
CA MET A 534 18.86 1.37 -0.87
C MET A 534 20.33 1.22 -1.22
N VAL A 535 20.87 0.03 -0.99
CA VAL A 535 22.25 -0.31 -1.32
C VAL A 535 22.28 -1.57 -2.18
N ARG A 536 22.64 -1.43 -3.43
CA ARG A 536 22.73 -2.54 -4.38
C ARG A 536 24.09 -3.24 -4.25
N HIS A 537 24.10 -4.57 -4.31
CA HIS A 537 25.34 -5.36 -4.28
C HIS A 537 26.24 -5.10 -5.50
N ASP A 538 25.66 -4.77 -6.65
CA ASP A 538 26.32 -4.41 -7.92
C ASP A 538 26.45 -2.89 -8.12
N GLY A 539 26.11 -2.08 -7.11
CA GLY A 539 26.10 -0.63 -7.16
C GLY A 539 27.46 0.00 -6.86
N PRO A 540 27.55 1.35 -6.97
CA PRO A 540 28.78 2.08 -6.69
C PRO A 540 29.13 2.18 -5.20
N PHE A 541 28.18 1.90 -4.31
CA PHE A 541 28.33 2.01 -2.86
C PHE A 541 28.10 0.65 -2.20
N ALA A 542 28.82 0.41 -1.10
CA ALA A 542 28.76 -0.85 -0.36
C ALA A 542 28.49 -0.59 1.13
N ILE A 543 28.02 -1.60 1.82
CA ILE A 543 27.91 -1.65 3.28
C ILE A 543 29.24 -2.19 3.82
N ASP A 544 29.81 -1.54 4.83
CA ASP A 544 31.04 -2.02 5.51
C ASP A 544 30.69 -3.15 6.50
N TRP A 545 30.53 -4.37 5.94
CA TRP A 545 30.22 -5.57 6.73
C TRP A 545 31.35 -5.92 7.69
N ASP A 546 32.61 -5.63 7.36
CA ASP A 546 33.76 -5.90 8.22
C ASP A 546 33.68 -5.04 9.47
N TRP A 547 33.41 -3.73 9.30
CA TRP A 547 33.21 -2.85 10.45
C TRP A 547 32.02 -3.29 11.31
N LEU A 548 30.86 -3.62 10.70
CA LEU A 548 29.67 -4.09 11.42
C LEU A 548 29.96 -5.35 12.25
N ASN A 549 30.69 -6.31 11.70
CA ASN A 549 31.03 -7.56 12.36
C ASN A 549 32.03 -7.40 13.51
N LEU A 550 32.80 -6.32 13.52
CA LEU A 550 33.75 -6.00 14.61
C LEU A 550 33.08 -5.30 15.81
N GLN A 551 31.83 -4.86 15.68
CA GLN A 551 31.17 -4.16 16.79
C GLN A 551 30.74 -5.10 17.92
N PRO A 552 30.67 -4.60 19.17
CA PRO A 552 30.20 -5.39 20.31
C PRO A 552 28.79 -5.94 20.07
N ILE A 553 28.65 -7.24 20.18
CA ILE A 553 27.37 -7.96 20.01
C ILE A 553 26.56 -7.78 21.29
N VAL A 554 25.32 -7.32 21.16
CA VAL A 554 24.32 -7.25 22.24
C VAL A 554 23.55 -8.56 22.31
N GLN A 555 23.04 -9.01 21.15
CA GLN A 555 22.39 -10.29 20.97
C GLN A 555 22.48 -10.74 19.53
N GLU A 556 22.45 -12.04 19.30
CA GLU A 556 22.39 -12.57 17.94
C GLU A 556 21.61 -13.88 17.87
N THR A 557 21.09 -14.13 16.69
CA THR A 557 20.53 -15.41 16.25
C THR A 557 21.30 -15.89 15.02
N ASN A 558 20.93 -17.04 14.48
CA ASN A 558 21.52 -17.48 13.21
C ASN A 558 21.24 -16.52 12.06
N LEU A 559 20.15 -15.72 12.12
CA LEU A 559 19.65 -14.91 11.02
C LEU A 559 19.84 -13.40 11.24
N VAL A 560 19.79 -12.93 12.49
CA VAL A 560 19.80 -11.51 12.83
C VAL A 560 20.83 -11.26 13.91
N ARG A 561 21.57 -10.15 13.78
CA ARG A 561 22.53 -9.68 14.78
C ARG A 561 22.22 -8.25 15.18
N HIS A 562 22.28 -7.99 16.49
CA HIS A 562 22.21 -6.68 17.09
C HIS A 562 23.56 -6.34 17.69
N VAL A 563 24.13 -5.24 17.25
CA VAL A 563 25.42 -4.73 17.72
C VAL A 563 25.28 -3.30 18.24
N ARG A 564 26.20 -2.91 19.11
CA ARG A 564 26.23 -1.56 19.69
C ARG A 564 27.63 -0.98 19.63
N PRO A 565 27.93 -0.11 18.66
CA PRO A 565 29.16 0.64 18.59
C PRO A 565 29.40 1.49 19.85
N ALA A 566 30.65 1.83 20.14
CA ALA A 566 31.01 2.66 21.27
C ALA A 566 30.47 4.10 21.14
N GLY A 567 30.34 4.63 19.91
CA GLY A 567 29.86 5.97 19.63
C GLY A 567 28.55 5.98 18.85
N MET A 568 27.86 7.12 18.86
CA MET A 568 26.64 7.36 18.09
C MET A 568 26.95 7.40 16.59
N LEU A 569 26.03 6.93 15.78
CA LEU A 569 26.04 7.10 14.33
C LEU A 569 25.49 8.48 13.97
N THR A 570 25.96 9.03 12.86
CA THR A 570 25.32 10.18 12.21
C THR A 570 24.75 9.73 10.87
N VAL A 571 23.44 9.77 10.75
CA VAL A 571 22.72 9.51 9.50
C VAL A 571 22.38 10.84 8.85
N ARG A 572 22.76 11.05 7.59
CA ARG A 572 22.42 12.24 6.82
C ARG A 572 21.74 11.80 5.52
N VAL A 573 20.57 12.33 5.24
CA VAL A 573 19.79 12.01 4.03
C VAL A 573 19.34 13.30 3.37
N ASP A 574 19.63 13.40 2.09
CA ASP A 574 19.18 14.45 1.17
C ASP A 574 18.37 13.80 0.03
N GLY A 575 17.06 13.74 0.18
CA GLY A 575 16.16 13.17 -0.80
C GLY A 575 16.11 13.95 -2.12
N ARG A 576 16.52 15.23 -2.16
CA ARG A 576 16.57 16.04 -3.39
C ARG A 576 17.73 15.63 -4.28
N SER A 577 18.92 15.47 -3.70
CA SER A 577 20.09 14.93 -4.41
C SER A 577 20.10 13.40 -4.47
N ARG A 578 19.17 12.74 -3.77
CA ARG A 578 19.06 11.28 -3.60
C ARG A 578 20.27 10.66 -2.91
N ARG A 579 21.02 11.43 -2.13
CA ARG A 579 22.24 11.00 -1.47
C ARG A 579 22.05 10.84 0.02
N GLY A 580 22.65 9.80 0.57
CA GLY A 580 22.64 9.59 2.01
C GLY A 580 23.87 8.84 2.48
N VAL A 581 24.23 9.10 3.74
CA VAL A 581 25.39 8.47 4.39
C VAL A 581 25.04 8.11 5.83
N VAL A 582 25.62 7.01 6.29
CA VAL A 582 25.70 6.64 7.71
C VAL A 582 27.17 6.67 8.11
N LEU A 583 27.51 7.54 9.04
CA LEU A 583 28.86 7.80 9.51
C LEU A 583 29.06 7.23 10.92
N ALA A 584 30.16 6.52 11.13
CA ALA A 584 30.59 6.10 12.47
C ALA A 584 31.23 7.27 13.23
N ALA A 585 31.09 7.30 14.57
CA ALA A 585 31.75 8.28 15.40
C ALA A 585 33.29 8.06 15.42
N GLY A 586 34.05 9.07 15.03
CA GLY A 586 35.47 9.19 15.33
C GLY A 586 36.45 8.20 14.67
N ALA A 587 36.03 7.34 13.75
CA ALA A 587 36.88 6.33 13.12
C ALA A 587 37.17 6.67 11.65
N THR A 588 38.43 6.58 11.25
CA THR A 588 38.85 6.57 9.84
C THR A 588 38.78 5.13 9.34
N HIS A 589 37.80 4.80 8.51
CA HIS A 589 37.68 3.51 7.88
C HIS A 589 37.99 3.62 6.39
N THR A 590 38.71 2.65 5.85
CA THR A 590 38.95 2.55 4.41
C THR A 590 38.08 1.42 3.89
N ILE A 591 36.98 1.74 3.21
CA ILE A 591 36.20 0.73 2.47
C ILE A 591 37.11 0.19 1.37
N LYS A 592 37.59 -1.04 1.55
CA LYS A 592 38.29 -1.75 0.47
C LYS A 592 37.26 -2.17 -0.58
N LYS A 593 37.29 -1.53 -1.75
CA LYS A 593 36.71 -2.14 -2.95
C LYS A 593 37.61 -3.31 -3.34
N GLU A 594 37.12 -4.54 -3.25
CA GLU A 594 37.72 -5.63 -4.02
C GLU A 594 37.38 -5.41 -5.51
N PRO A 595 38.34 -5.66 -6.42
CA PRO A 595 38.25 -5.33 -7.84
C PRO A 595 37.23 -6.18 -8.60
#